data_83c04e50514f5d027edc25305eb6bfe4
#
_entry.id   83c04e50514f5d027edc25305eb6bfe4
#
_cell.length_a   1.000
_cell.length_b   1.000
_cell.length_c   1.000
_cell.angle_alpha   90.00
_cell.angle_beta   90.00
_cell.angle_gamma   90.00
#
_symmetry.space_group_name_H-M   'P 1'
#
loop_
_entity.id
_entity.type
_entity.pdbx_description
1 polymer ?
#
loop_
_entity_poly.entity_id
_entity_poly.type
_entity_poly.pdbx_seq_one_letter_code
_entity_poly.pdbx_strand_id
1 'polypeptide(L)'
;MSLWIFLRHGESEANRSRVFSGHQDVALTALGEEQARAAGQQIADMPPLQHVLSSDLQRARCTAELALQASGCTLRIQTTSALRERNLGEWQGQSIDRLKAEGARAVLHSWSGHAPGGESLAMLADRAVAYLAAQPDHGTTLLAGHGGLIRVLLGLIDGTPWDEIGRVNIPNAIPMTRTVGPETWTDILRSLHPQSAN
;
A
#
# COMPACT_ATOMS: atom_id res chain seq x y z
N MET A 1 21.11 3.68 -3.50
CA MET A 1 20.27 3.31 -2.33
C MET A 1 19.34 4.46 -2.02
N SER A 2 18.02 4.22 -2.11
CA SER A 2 16.98 5.24 -1.94
C SER A 2 16.17 4.95 -0.69
N LEU A 3 15.82 5.99 0.06
CA LEU A 3 14.93 5.86 1.22
C LEU A 3 13.48 5.84 0.74
N TRP A 4 12.75 4.78 1.06
CA TRP A 4 11.32 4.67 0.80
C TRP A 4 10.53 4.78 2.09
N ILE A 5 9.52 5.64 2.08
CA ILE A 5 8.59 5.87 3.18
C ILE A 5 7.24 5.35 2.73
N PHE A 6 6.77 4.27 3.34
CA PHE A 6 5.46 3.66 3.06
C PHE A 6 4.45 4.20 4.06
N LEU A 7 3.36 4.76 3.56
CA LEU A 7 2.32 5.36 4.37
C LEU A 7 0.96 4.77 4.00
N ARG A 8 0.38 3.94 4.88
CA ARG A 8 -1.00 3.52 4.72
C ARG A 8 -1.92 4.72 4.96
N HIS A 9 -3.01 4.82 4.21
CA HIS A 9 -4.02 5.85 4.44
C HIS A 9 -4.50 5.90 5.88
N GLY A 10 -4.92 7.09 6.35
CA GLY A 10 -5.57 7.30 7.63
C GLY A 10 -6.86 6.48 7.78
N GLU A 11 -7.49 6.49 8.94
CA GLU A 11 -8.77 5.81 9.12
C GLU A 11 -9.78 6.28 8.07
N SER A 12 -10.41 5.32 7.39
CA SER A 12 -11.48 5.58 6.42
C SER A 12 -12.85 5.19 7.00
N GLU A 13 -13.94 5.67 6.36
CA GLU A 13 -15.30 5.29 6.71
C GLU A 13 -15.49 3.76 6.69
N ALA A 14 -14.84 3.06 5.77
CA ALA A 14 -14.88 1.60 5.73
C ALA A 14 -14.12 0.96 6.92
N ASN A 15 -13.01 1.55 7.36
CA ASN A 15 -12.32 1.08 8.57
C ASN A 15 -13.20 1.23 9.80
N ARG A 16 -13.81 2.40 9.99
CA ARG A 16 -14.73 2.69 11.11
C ARG A 16 -15.92 1.75 11.12
N SER A 17 -16.51 1.50 9.96
CA SER A 17 -17.66 0.60 9.79
C SER A 17 -17.29 -0.88 9.75
N ARG A 18 -16.00 -1.24 9.81
CA ARG A 18 -15.47 -2.60 9.74
C ARG A 18 -15.98 -3.37 8.51
N VAL A 19 -15.91 -2.72 7.35
CA VAL A 19 -16.23 -3.32 6.04
C VAL A 19 -15.00 -3.36 5.13
N PHE A 20 -14.96 -4.31 4.22
CA PHE A 20 -13.93 -4.38 3.20
C PHE A 20 -14.20 -3.34 2.11
N SER A 21 -13.27 -2.42 1.87
CA SER A 21 -13.40 -1.43 0.80
C SER A 21 -12.78 -1.88 -0.53
N GLY A 22 -11.64 -2.58 -0.50
CA GLY A 22 -10.93 -2.95 -1.74
C GLY A 22 -10.74 -1.75 -2.67
N HIS A 23 -11.30 -1.83 -3.88
CA HIS A 23 -11.29 -0.74 -4.87
C HIS A 23 -12.45 0.27 -4.71
N GLN A 24 -13.40 0.05 -3.80
CA GLN A 24 -14.42 1.06 -3.52
C GLN A 24 -13.76 2.35 -3.01
N ASP A 25 -14.16 3.48 -3.58
CA ASP A 25 -13.60 4.77 -3.21
C ASP A 25 -14.38 5.34 -2.02
N VAL A 26 -13.71 5.40 -0.87
CA VAL A 26 -14.28 5.85 0.40
C VAL A 26 -13.42 6.96 1.00
N ALA A 27 -14.08 7.89 1.68
CA ALA A 27 -13.41 9.03 2.31
C ALA A 27 -12.65 8.63 3.60
N LEU A 28 -11.73 9.49 4.04
CA LEU A 28 -11.19 9.48 5.39
C LEU A 28 -12.26 9.91 6.39
N THR A 29 -12.14 9.43 7.64
CA THR A 29 -12.83 10.02 8.78
C THR A 29 -12.07 11.27 9.27
N ALA A 30 -12.67 12.09 10.13
CA ALA A 30 -11.97 13.19 10.78
C ALA A 30 -10.71 12.71 11.52
N LEU A 31 -10.80 11.55 12.21
CA LEU A 31 -9.63 10.91 12.83
C LEU A 31 -8.57 10.54 11.78
N GLY A 32 -8.99 10.00 10.63
CA GLY A 32 -8.05 9.66 9.54
C GLY A 32 -7.31 10.87 8.98
N GLU A 33 -7.97 12.02 8.91
CA GLU A 33 -7.30 13.27 8.50
C GLU A 33 -6.31 13.76 9.56
N GLU A 34 -6.65 13.69 10.86
CA GLU A 34 -5.72 14.02 11.95
C GLU A 34 -4.49 13.08 11.93
N GLN A 35 -4.71 11.78 11.73
CA GLN A 35 -3.64 10.80 11.58
C GLN A 35 -2.71 11.12 10.40
N ALA A 36 -3.28 11.55 9.26
CA ALA A 36 -2.51 11.93 8.09
C ALA A 36 -1.62 13.19 8.35
N ARG A 37 -2.15 14.20 9.04
CA ARG A 37 -1.39 15.39 9.44
C ARG A 37 -0.26 15.02 10.42
N ALA A 38 -0.54 14.16 11.40
CA ALA A 38 0.47 13.68 12.36
C ALA A 38 1.59 12.88 11.65
N ALA A 39 1.25 12.08 10.65
CA ALA A 39 2.25 11.42 9.81
C ALA A 39 3.13 12.42 9.05
N GLY A 40 2.55 13.51 8.55
CA GLY A 40 3.30 14.59 7.89
C GLY A 40 4.32 15.26 8.82
N GLN A 41 3.98 15.48 10.09
CA GLN A 41 4.92 16.00 11.08
C GLN A 41 6.11 15.05 11.30
N GLN A 42 5.87 13.74 11.35
CA GLN A 42 6.96 12.76 11.44
C GLN A 42 7.82 12.72 10.17
N ILE A 43 7.22 12.88 8.99
CA ILE A 43 7.93 12.91 7.71
C ILE A 43 8.79 14.17 7.61
N ALA A 44 8.40 15.29 8.20
CA ALA A 44 9.19 16.54 8.23
C ALA A 44 10.57 16.36 8.88
N ASP A 45 10.71 15.44 9.83
CA ASP A 45 11.96 15.11 10.50
C ASP A 45 12.83 14.09 9.73
N MET A 46 12.34 13.60 8.60
CA MET A 46 13.06 12.64 7.74
C MET A 46 13.86 13.38 6.65
N PRO A 47 14.76 12.68 5.93
CA PRO A 47 15.42 13.26 4.76
C PRO A 47 14.40 13.85 3.77
N PRO A 48 14.72 15.00 3.13
CA PRO A 48 13.80 15.69 2.24
C PRO A 48 13.26 14.76 1.16
N LEU A 49 11.93 14.79 0.97
CA LEU A 49 11.27 14.04 -0.10
C LEU A 49 11.73 14.58 -1.46
N GLN A 50 11.94 13.67 -2.40
CA GLN A 50 12.27 13.95 -3.79
C GLN A 50 11.17 13.47 -4.73
N HIS A 51 10.38 12.49 -4.30
CA HIS A 51 9.29 11.96 -5.08
C HIS A 51 8.11 11.52 -4.19
N VAL A 52 6.89 11.65 -4.72
CA VAL A 52 5.66 11.25 -4.02
C VAL A 52 4.75 10.47 -4.96
N LEU A 53 4.54 9.20 -4.62
CA LEU A 53 3.64 8.28 -5.30
C LEU A 53 2.40 8.05 -4.43
N SER A 54 1.25 7.95 -5.03
CA SER A 54 0.01 7.59 -4.33
C SER A 54 -0.89 6.69 -5.17
N SER A 55 -1.64 5.84 -4.50
CA SER A 55 -2.87 5.29 -5.08
C SER A 55 -3.80 6.44 -5.50
N ASP A 56 -4.55 6.25 -6.57
CA ASP A 56 -5.56 7.19 -7.04
C ASP A 56 -6.85 7.16 -6.20
N LEU A 57 -7.03 6.17 -5.30
CA LEU A 57 -8.16 6.12 -4.39
C LEU A 57 -8.11 7.28 -3.38
N GLN A 58 -9.26 7.94 -3.18
CA GLN A 58 -9.39 9.18 -2.40
C GLN A 58 -8.72 9.11 -1.04
N ARG A 59 -8.94 8.03 -0.27
CA ARG A 59 -8.37 7.88 1.08
C ARG A 59 -6.83 7.92 1.10
N ALA A 60 -6.16 7.33 0.10
CA ALA A 60 -4.70 7.35 0.01
C ALA A 60 -4.20 8.71 -0.48
N ARG A 61 -4.83 9.26 -1.52
CA ARG A 61 -4.50 10.56 -2.08
C ARG A 61 -4.67 11.68 -1.05
N CYS A 62 -5.82 11.73 -0.35
CA CYS A 62 -6.03 12.73 0.70
C CYS A 62 -5.06 12.57 1.88
N THR A 63 -4.67 11.33 2.23
CA THR A 63 -3.63 11.11 3.24
C THR A 63 -2.30 11.72 2.79
N ALA A 64 -1.89 11.50 1.53
CA ALA A 64 -0.66 12.09 1.00
C ALA A 64 -0.74 13.62 0.98
N GLU A 65 -1.85 14.20 0.51
CA GLU A 65 -2.08 15.65 0.46
C GLU A 65 -1.93 16.29 1.85
N LEU A 66 -2.60 15.74 2.86
CA LEU A 66 -2.54 16.24 4.24
C LEU A 66 -1.17 16.05 4.89
N ALA A 67 -0.50 14.92 4.61
CA ALA A 67 0.85 14.69 5.11
C ALA A 67 1.87 15.66 4.48
N LEU A 68 1.81 15.91 3.17
CA LEU A 68 2.68 16.89 2.51
C LEU A 68 2.43 18.29 3.04
N GLN A 69 1.17 18.70 3.19
CA GLN A 69 0.83 20.00 3.77
C GLN A 69 1.42 20.16 5.19
N ALA A 70 1.29 19.15 6.03
CA ALA A 70 1.79 19.18 7.41
C ALA A 70 3.32 19.12 7.50
N SER A 71 4.00 18.49 6.54
CA SER A 71 5.47 18.45 6.45
C SER A 71 6.08 19.70 5.78
N GLY A 72 5.28 20.61 5.25
CA GLY A 72 5.76 21.77 4.47
C GLY A 72 6.30 21.40 3.08
N CYS A 73 6.08 20.17 2.62
CA CYS A 73 6.55 19.71 1.31
C CYS A 73 5.57 20.14 0.20
N THR A 74 6.12 20.71 -0.88
CA THR A 74 5.34 21.22 -2.03
C THR A 74 5.43 20.34 -3.28
N LEU A 75 5.99 19.14 -3.16
CA LEU A 75 6.09 18.21 -4.28
C LEU A 75 4.71 17.80 -4.81
N ARG A 76 4.65 17.58 -6.12
CA ARG A 76 3.46 17.07 -6.77
C ARG A 76 3.29 15.57 -6.49
N ILE A 77 2.08 15.15 -6.17
CA ILE A 77 1.73 13.74 -6.00
C ILE A 77 1.48 13.13 -7.38
N GLN A 78 2.21 12.06 -7.70
CA GLN A 78 1.94 11.22 -8.87
C GLN A 78 0.98 10.10 -8.44
N THR A 79 -0.25 10.12 -8.97
CA THR A 79 -1.27 9.11 -8.67
C THR A 79 -1.34 8.02 -9.74
N THR A 80 -1.60 6.78 -9.33
CA THR A 80 -1.79 5.65 -10.25
C THR A 80 -2.70 4.59 -9.68
N SER A 81 -3.46 3.92 -10.55
CA SER A 81 -4.26 2.74 -10.20
C SER A 81 -3.40 1.50 -9.90
N ALA A 82 -2.15 1.47 -10.37
CA ALA A 82 -1.22 0.39 -10.04
C ALA A 82 -0.90 0.29 -8.55
N LEU A 83 -1.14 1.34 -7.76
CA LEU A 83 -0.94 1.36 -6.30
C LEU A 83 -2.24 1.26 -5.49
N ARG A 84 -3.36 0.88 -6.12
CA ARG A 84 -4.61 0.59 -5.40
C ARG A 84 -4.46 -0.59 -4.44
N GLU A 85 -5.35 -0.66 -3.46
CA GLU A 85 -5.52 -1.82 -2.59
C GLU A 85 -5.84 -3.08 -3.42
N ARG A 86 -5.72 -4.25 -2.80
CA ARG A 86 -6.19 -5.49 -3.38
C ARG A 86 -7.69 -5.37 -3.74
N ASN A 87 -8.03 -5.69 -4.96
CA ASN A 87 -9.43 -5.82 -5.32
C ASN A 87 -10.03 -7.01 -4.56
N LEU A 88 -11.04 -6.77 -3.76
CA LEU A 88 -11.71 -7.79 -2.96
C LEU A 88 -13.01 -8.30 -3.60
N GLY A 89 -13.25 -7.97 -4.88
CA GLY A 89 -14.37 -8.49 -5.66
C GLY A 89 -15.71 -8.39 -4.92
N GLU A 90 -16.40 -9.52 -4.80
CA GLU A 90 -17.71 -9.62 -4.14
C GLU A 90 -17.67 -9.38 -2.62
N TRP A 91 -16.49 -9.38 -1.99
CA TRP A 91 -16.36 -9.06 -0.57
C TRP A 91 -16.36 -7.56 -0.26
N GLN A 92 -16.25 -6.71 -1.28
CA GLN A 92 -16.29 -5.26 -1.11
C GLN A 92 -17.66 -4.80 -0.58
N GLY A 93 -17.67 -3.95 0.43
CA GLY A 93 -18.86 -3.51 1.14
C GLY A 93 -19.37 -4.50 2.19
N GLN A 94 -18.79 -5.69 2.31
CA GLN A 94 -19.23 -6.70 3.27
C GLN A 94 -18.48 -6.59 4.60
N SER A 95 -19.13 -7.05 5.69
CA SER A 95 -18.57 -7.05 7.04
C SER A 95 -17.31 -7.92 7.13
N ILE A 96 -16.23 -7.32 7.62
CA ILE A 96 -14.97 -8.01 7.89
C ILE A 96 -15.16 -9.15 8.89
N ASP A 97 -15.93 -8.90 9.94
CA ASP A 97 -16.11 -9.88 11.01
C ASP A 97 -16.93 -11.09 10.53
N ARG A 98 -18.00 -10.84 9.76
CA ARG A 98 -18.80 -11.90 9.16
C ARG A 98 -17.94 -12.79 8.24
N LEU A 99 -17.26 -12.20 7.28
CA LEU A 99 -16.46 -12.95 6.32
C LEU A 99 -15.30 -13.70 6.99
N LYS A 100 -14.69 -13.13 8.04
CA LYS A 100 -13.68 -13.85 8.83
C LYS A 100 -14.23 -15.04 9.58
N ALA A 101 -15.45 -14.94 10.11
CA ALA A 101 -16.15 -16.07 10.73
C ALA A 101 -16.51 -17.16 9.71
N GLU A 102 -16.79 -16.79 8.47
CA GLU A 102 -17.05 -17.67 7.33
C GLU A 102 -15.75 -18.26 6.70
N GLY A 103 -14.58 -18.03 7.29
CA GLY A 103 -13.32 -18.63 6.84
C GLY A 103 -12.50 -17.80 5.86
N ALA A 104 -12.91 -16.57 5.53
CA ALA A 104 -12.19 -15.69 4.58
C ALA A 104 -10.74 -15.40 5.01
N ARG A 105 -10.39 -15.58 6.28
CA ARG A 105 -9.02 -15.35 6.77
C ARG A 105 -7.98 -16.14 6.01
N ALA A 106 -8.24 -17.42 5.72
CA ALA A 106 -7.32 -18.28 4.98
C ALA A 106 -7.03 -17.72 3.58
N VAL A 107 -8.07 -17.26 2.88
CA VAL A 107 -7.97 -16.65 1.55
C VAL A 107 -7.27 -15.30 1.62
N LEU A 108 -7.59 -14.47 2.63
CA LEU A 108 -6.99 -13.14 2.80
C LEU A 108 -5.47 -13.20 3.05
N HIS A 109 -4.99 -14.24 3.72
CA HIS A 109 -3.57 -14.42 4.02
C HIS A 109 -2.84 -15.25 2.97
N SER A 110 -3.56 -15.94 2.08
CA SER A 110 -2.96 -16.75 1.01
C SER A 110 -2.33 -15.87 -0.07
N TRP A 111 -1.16 -16.28 -0.57
CA TRP A 111 -0.48 -15.63 -1.69
C TRP A 111 -1.31 -15.69 -2.98
N SER A 112 -1.89 -16.86 -3.30
CA SER A 112 -2.65 -17.10 -4.53
C SER A 112 -4.17 -17.07 -4.35
N GLY A 113 -4.67 -17.12 -3.10
CA GLY A 113 -6.10 -17.10 -2.82
C GLY A 113 -6.72 -15.71 -3.04
N HIS A 114 -7.94 -15.70 -3.55
CA HIS A 114 -8.68 -14.45 -3.82
C HIS A 114 -10.18 -14.61 -3.55
N ALA A 115 -10.83 -13.48 -3.27
CA ALA A 115 -12.29 -13.40 -3.25
C ALA A 115 -12.87 -13.62 -4.67
N PRO A 116 -14.10 -14.09 -4.80
CA PRO A 116 -14.77 -14.16 -6.11
C PRO A 116 -14.71 -12.80 -6.82
N GLY A 117 -14.24 -12.79 -8.08
CA GLY A 117 -14.04 -11.57 -8.87
C GLY A 117 -12.97 -10.60 -8.35
N GLY A 118 -12.15 -11.03 -7.40
CA GLY A 118 -11.09 -10.20 -6.80
C GLY A 118 -9.67 -10.61 -7.20
N GLU A 119 -8.69 -9.92 -6.62
CA GLU A 119 -7.26 -10.18 -6.77
C GLU A 119 -6.72 -11.08 -5.65
N SER A 120 -5.68 -11.87 -5.95
CA SER A 120 -4.79 -12.48 -4.95
C SER A 120 -3.71 -11.48 -4.51
N LEU A 121 -2.91 -11.84 -3.49
CA LEU A 121 -1.71 -11.07 -3.13
C LEU A 121 -0.66 -11.13 -4.24
N ALA A 122 -0.56 -12.24 -4.97
CA ALA A 122 0.32 -12.38 -6.13
C ALA A 122 -0.03 -11.39 -7.26
N MET A 123 -1.31 -11.29 -7.63
CA MET A 123 -1.77 -10.33 -8.64
C MET A 123 -1.54 -8.88 -8.25
N LEU A 124 -1.78 -8.56 -6.96
CA LEU A 124 -1.47 -7.25 -6.39
C LEU A 124 0.04 -6.95 -6.47
N ALA A 125 0.88 -7.92 -6.10
CA ALA A 125 2.34 -7.80 -6.17
C ALA A 125 2.79 -7.53 -7.61
N ASP A 126 2.31 -8.31 -8.56
CA ASP A 126 2.68 -8.20 -9.96
C ASP A 126 2.42 -6.80 -10.52
N ARG A 127 1.19 -6.29 -10.43
CA ARG A 127 0.87 -4.95 -10.96
C ARG A 127 1.60 -3.81 -10.26
N ALA A 128 1.78 -3.91 -8.93
CA ALA A 128 2.44 -2.86 -8.17
C ALA A 128 3.95 -2.84 -8.42
N VAL A 129 4.60 -4.01 -8.39
CA VAL A 129 6.05 -4.14 -8.61
C VAL A 129 6.40 -3.81 -10.06
N ALA A 130 5.60 -4.26 -11.05
CA ALA A 130 5.81 -3.89 -12.45
C ALA A 130 5.78 -2.36 -12.65
N TYR A 131 4.85 -1.66 -12.01
CA TYR A 131 4.81 -0.21 -12.04
C TYR A 131 6.05 0.41 -11.38
N LEU A 132 6.45 -0.07 -10.20
CA LEU A 132 7.60 0.47 -9.46
C LEU A 132 8.93 0.19 -10.17
N ALA A 133 9.09 -0.98 -10.80
CA ALA A 133 10.27 -1.33 -11.59
C ALA A 133 10.45 -0.45 -12.85
N ALA A 134 9.36 0.11 -13.37
CA ALA A 134 9.39 1.03 -14.49
C ALA A 134 9.67 2.49 -14.08
N GLN A 135 9.70 2.80 -12.78
CA GLN A 135 10.01 4.15 -12.30
C GLN A 135 11.53 4.34 -12.23
N PRO A 136 12.05 5.52 -12.59
CA PRO A 136 13.45 5.87 -12.32
C PRO A 136 13.70 5.95 -10.81
N ASP A 137 14.97 5.80 -10.42
CA ASP A 137 15.38 6.05 -9.03
C ASP A 137 15.28 7.55 -8.71
N HIS A 138 14.41 7.90 -7.80
CA HIS A 138 14.13 9.29 -7.42
C HIS A 138 14.68 9.67 -6.02
N GLY A 139 15.49 8.82 -5.40
CA GLY A 139 15.99 9.08 -4.04
C GLY A 139 14.90 8.90 -2.97
N THR A 140 14.75 9.87 -2.04
CA THR A 140 13.76 9.76 -0.96
C THR A 140 12.33 9.83 -1.50
N THR A 141 11.62 8.71 -1.45
CA THR A 141 10.28 8.54 -2.04
C THR A 141 9.23 8.24 -0.97
N LEU A 142 8.15 9.02 -0.94
CA LEU A 142 6.93 8.69 -0.19
C LEU A 142 5.98 7.90 -1.09
N LEU A 143 5.52 6.73 -0.61
CA LEU A 143 4.47 5.94 -1.23
C LEU A 143 3.26 5.89 -0.30
N ALA A 144 2.21 6.61 -0.65
CA ALA A 144 0.93 6.56 0.05
C ALA A 144 0.00 5.52 -0.58
N GLY A 145 -0.49 4.58 0.24
CA GLY A 145 -1.25 3.44 -0.26
C GLY A 145 -2.13 2.79 0.81
N HIS A 146 -2.18 1.48 0.77
CA HIS A 146 -3.16 0.66 1.47
C HIS A 146 -2.49 -0.47 2.24
N GLY A 147 -3.24 -1.06 3.19
CA GLY A 147 -2.71 -2.08 4.08
C GLY A 147 -2.23 -3.35 3.36
N GLY A 148 -3.00 -3.86 2.39
CA GLY A 148 -2.62 -5.03 1.59
C GLY A 148 -1.44 -4.75 0.67
N LEU A 149 -1.47 -3.62 -0.03
CA LEU A 149 -0.38 -3.18 -0.90
C LEU A 149 0.95 -3.06 -0.14
N ILE A 150 0.96 -2.25 0.94
CA ILE A 150 2.20 -1.98 1.70
C ILE A 150 2.74 -3.25 2.36
N ARG A 151 1.86 -4.11 2.87
CA ARG A 151 2.23 -5.43 3.40
C ARG A 151 2.99 -6.26 2.39
N VAL A 152 2.48 -6.32 1.17
CA VAL A 152 3.12 -7.07 0.08
C VAL A 152 4.47 -6.46 -0.27
N LEU A 153 4.54 -5.14 -0.48
CA LEU A 153 5.78 -4.47 -0.86
C LEU A 153 6.86 -4.63 0.22
N LEU A 154 6.52 -4.41 1.50
CA LEU A 154 7.47 -4.59 2.60
C LEU A 154 7.91 -6.05 2.73
N GLY A 155 6.98 -7.01 2.63
CA GLY A 155 7.30 -8.42 2.70
C GLY A 155 8.27 -8.85 1.59
N LEU A 156 8.07 -8.37 0.37
CA LEU A 156 8.97 -8.65 -0.76
C LEU A 156 10.35 -8.02 -0.59
N ILE A 157 10.43 -6.76 -0.10
CA ILE A 157 11.71 -6.09 0.20
C ILE A 157 12.46 -6.83 1.30
N ASP A 158 11.76 -7.27 2.34
CA ASP A 158 12.34 -7.94 3.51
C ASP A 158 12.64 -9.44 3.28
N GLY A 159 12.32 -9.99 2.09
CA GLY A 159 12.48 -11.41 1.78
C GLY A 159 11.59 -12.33 2.61
N THR A 160 10.45 -11.83 3.10
CA THR A 160 9.48 -12.60 3.89
C THR A 160 8.89 -13.74 3.03
N PRO A 161 8.78 -14.97 3.54
CA PRO A 161 8.12 -16.06 2.84
C PRO A 161 6.69 -15.69 2.41
N TRP A 162 6.30 -16.06 1.19
CA TRP A 162 5.03 -15.62 0.60
C TRP A 162 3.78 -16.01 1.40
N ASP A 163 3.82 -17.13 2.12
CA ASP A 163 2.74 -17.59 2.99
C ASP A 163 2.66 -16.82 4.33
N GLU A 164 3.67 -16.04 4.66
CA GLU A 164 3.72 -15.19 5.86
C GLU A 164 3.37 -13.73 5.58
N ILE A 165 3.61 -13.23 4.35
CA ILE A 165 3.35 -11.83 3.96
C ILE A 165 1.94 -11.39 4.35
N GLY A 166 0.93 -12.24 4.14
CA GLY A 166 -0.47 -11.92 4.43
C GLY A 166 -0.79 -11.63 5.91
N ARG A 167 0.13 -11.93 6.83
CA ARG A 167 -0.09 -11.83 8.29
C ARG A 167 0.41 -10.53 8.91
N VAL A 168 1.26 -9.78 8.21
CA VAL A 168 1.85 -8.53 8.72
C VAL A 168 0.77 -7.46 8.89
N ASN A 169 0.70 -6.84 10.07
CA ASN A 169 -0.21 -5.72 10.30
C ASN A 169 0.43 -4.40 9.87
N ILE A 170 -0.31 -3.60 9.11
CA ILE A 170 0.10 -2.27 8.67
C ILE A 170 -0.83 -1.25 9.33
N PRO A 171 -0.35 -0.43 10.29
CA PRO A 171 -1.18 0.56 10.96
C PRO A 171 -1.57 1.71 10.01
N ASN A 172 -2.70 2.39 10.31
CA ASN A 172 -3.10 3.58 9.56
C ASN A 172 -2.14 4.75 9.84
N ALA A 173 -1.73 5.44 8.81
CA ALA A 173 -0.95 6.67 8.82
C ALA A 173 0.29 6.68 9.74
N ILE A 174 0.95 5.53 9.89
CA ILE A 174 2.27 5.44 10.53
C ILE A 174 3.32 5.25 9.44
N PRO A 175 4.28 6.19 9.26
CA PRO A 175 5.34 6.05 8.28
C PRO A 175 6.25 4.86 8.59
N MET A 176 6.48 4.00 7.60
CA MET A 176 7.38 2.84 7.68
C MET A 176 8.47 2.99 6.64
N THR A 177 9.74 2.84 7.02
CA THR A 177 10.86 3.11 6.11
C THR A 177 11.61 1.84 5.71
N ARG A 178 12.12 1.84 4.46
CA ARG A 178 13.09 0.85 3.97
C ARG A 178 14.09 1.55 3.07
N THR A 179 15.31 1.07 3.10
CA THR A 179 16.32 1.45 2.09
C THR A 179 16.25 0.45 0.94
N VAL A 180 16.08 0.96 -0.27
CA VAL A 180 15.87 0.17 -1.48
C VAL A 180 17.01 0.45 -2.46
N GLY A 181 17.60 -0.59 -3.01
CA GLY A 181 18.62 -0.47 -4.06
C GLY A 181 18.00 -0.10 -5.42
N PRO A 182 18.80 0.38 -6.37
CA PRO A 182 18.30 0.82 -7.69
C PRO A 182 17.63 -0.32 -8.48
N GLU A 183 18.11 -1.55 -8.32
CA GLU A 183 17.59 -2.73 -9.03
C GLU A 183 16.54 -3.52 -8.22
N THR A 184 16.27 -3.13 -6.99
CA THR A 184 15.43 -3.94 -6.08
C THR A 184 14.07 -4.28 -6.68
N TRP A 185 13.36 -3.31 -7.26
CA TRP A 185 12.04 -3.56 -7.85
C TRP A 185 12.12 -4.45 -9.08
N THR A 186 13.16 -4.30 -9.90
CA THR A 186 13.42 -5.14 -11.07
C THR A 186 13.75 -6.57 -10.66
N ASP A 187 14.56 -6.76 -9.62
CA ASP A 187 14.92 -8.09 -9.11
C ASP A 187 13.72 -8.79 -8.46
N ILE A 188 12.90 -8.05 -7.70
CA ILE A 188 11.63 -8.56 -7.18
C ILE A 188 10.70 -8.98 -8.33
N LEU A 189 10.55 -8.15 -9.38
CA LEU A 189 9.71 -8.48 -10.53
C LEU A 189 10.17 -9.77 -11.21
N ARG A 190 11.49 -9.93 -11.42
CA ARG A 190 12.05 -11.18 -11.96
C ARG A 190 11.75 -12.39 -11.08
N SER A 191 11.80 -12.23 -9.76
CA SER A 191 11.50 -13.31 -8.80
C SER A 191 10.03 -13.74 -8.82
N LEU A 192 9.12 -12.82 -9.16
CA LEU A 192 7.70 -13.14 -9.34
C LEU A 192 7.42 -13.93 -10.62
N HIS A 193 8.33 -13.84 -11.63
CA HIS A 193 8.22 -14.50 -12.95
C HIS A 193 9.46 -15.33 -13.30
N PRO A 194 9.81 -16.39 -12.55
CA PRO A 194 11.05 -17.13 -12.73
C PRO A 194 11.21 -17.80 -14.09
N GLN A 195 10.12 -17.97 -14.86
CA GLN A 195 10.14 -18.61 -16.18
C GLN A 195 10.37 -17.65 -17.36
N SER A 196 10.44 -16.33 -17.12
CA SER A 196 10.63 -15.31 -18.17
C SER A 196 12.12 -14.97 -18.43
N ALA A 197 13.03 -15.70 -17.82
CA ALA A 197 14.48 -15.42 -17.85
C ALA A 197 15.28 -16.34 -18.79
N ASN A 198 14.62 -16.96 -19.81
CA ASN A 198 15.29 -17.76 -20.85
C ASN A 198 15.14 -17.09 -22.22
#